data_b2be31da73a6a84ff126cb0b075e4535
#
_entry.id   b2be31da73a6a84ff126cb0b075e4535
#
_cell.length_a   1.000
_cell.length_b   1.000
_cell.length_c   1.000
_cell.angle_alpha   90.00
_cell.angle_beta   90.00
_cell.angle_gamma   90.00
#
_symmetry.space_group_name_H-M   'P 1'
#
loop_
_entity.id
_entity.type
_entity.pdbx_description
1 polymer ?
#
loop_
_entity_poly.entity_id
_entity_poly.type
_entity_poly.pdbx_seq_one_letter_code
_entity_poly.pdbx_strand_id
1 'polypeptide(L)' 'MDPEVEALLAPMRALVKEQGDLVRKLKAEKANDMDVKKAVVELKALKKNLEDKELALR' A
#
# COMPACT_ATOMS: atom_id res chain seq x y z
N MET A 1 16.46 15.20 -1.77
CA MET A 1 15.49 14.64 -0.82
C MET A 1 16.13 14.36 0.51
N ASP A 2 15.39 14.56 1.60
CA ASP A 2 15.88 14.32 2.94
C ASP A 2 16.00 12.82 3.21
N PRO A 3 17.19 12.28 3.51
CA PRO A 3 17.34 10.86 3.75
C PRO A 3 16.56 10.34 4.96
N GLU A 4 16.30 11.18 5.96
CA GLU A 4 15.48 10.78 7.12
C GLU A 4 14.02 10.55 6.71
N VAL A 5 13.49 11.43 5.87
CA VAL A 5 12.11 11.28 5.34
C VAL A 5 12.02 10.03 4.49
N GLU A 6 13.01 9.78 3.64
CA GLU A 6 13.06 8.57 2.83
C GLU A 6 13.07 7.31 3.70
N ALA A 7 13.88 7.31 4.77
CA ALA A 7 13.97 6.17 5.68
C ALA A 7 12.64 5.89 6.39
N LEU A 8 11.88 6.94 6.71
CA LEU A 8 10.57 6.80 7.35
C LEU A 8 9.51 6.29 6.38
N LEU A 9 9.58 6.70 5.11
CA LEU A 9 8.59 6.36 4.11
C LEU A 9 8.85 5.03 3.40
N ALA A 10 10.12 4.59 3.34
CA ALA A 10 10.50 3.36 2.65
C ALA A 10 9.69 2.13 3.09
N PRO A 11 9.53 1.83 4.41
CA PRO A 11 8.73 0.68 4.82
C PRO A 11 7.25 0.82 4.44
N MET A 12 6.70 2.02 4.45
CA MET A 12 5.32 2.26 4.04
C MET A 12 5.14 2.03 2.54
N ARG A 13 6.10 2.47 1.73
CA ARG A 13 6.09 2.23 0.28
C ARG A 13 6.18 0.75 -0.02
N ALA A 14 7.01 0.02 0.72
CA ALA A 14 7.13 -1.43 0.57
C ALA A 14 5.81 -2.14 0.89
N LEU A 15 5.12 -1.73 1.95
CA LEU A 15 3.81 -2.28 2.30
C LEU A 15 2.78 -2.04 1.20
N VAL A 16 2.75 -0.85 0.63
CA VAL A 16 1.85 -0.52 -0.48
C VAL A 16 2.12 -1.43 -1.68
N LYS A 17 3.39 -1.61 -2.01
CA LYS A 17 3.79 -2.46 -3.13
C LYS A 17 3.39 -3.92 -2.90
N GLU A 18 3.67 -4.44 -1.71
CA GLU A 18 3.32 -5.82 -1.37
C GLU A 18 1.81 -6.05 -1.44
N GLN A 19 1.03 -5.11 -0.94
CA GLN A 19 -0.42 -5.21 -0.98
C GLN A 19 -0.94 -5.14 -2.41
N GLY A 20 -0.35 -4.29 -3.24
CA GLY A 20 -0.69 -4.22 -4.67
C GLY A 20 -0.41 -5.53 -5.39
N ASP A 21 0.74 -6.15 -5.10
CA ASP A 21 1.10 -7.45 -5.66
C ASP A 21 0.13 -8.55 -5.20
N LEU A 22 -0.28 -8.50 -3.93
CA LEU A 22 -1.27 -9.44 -3.39
C LEU A 22 -2.60 -9.32 -4.11
N VAL A 23 -3.08 -8.10 -4.37
CA VAL A 23 -4.32 -7.89 -5.12
C VAL A 23 -4.23 -8.50 -6.51
N ARG A 24 -3.11 -8.29 -7.20
CA ARG A 24 -2.89 -8.88 -8.53
C ARG A 24 -2.89 -10.40 -8.47
N LYS A 25 -2.22 -10.97 -7.48
CA LYS A 25 -2.16 -12.41 -7.29
C LYS A 25 -3.54 -13.00 -7.04
N LEU A 26 -4.32 -12.38 -6.17
CA LEU A 26 -5.68 -12.83 -5.88
C LEU A 26 -6.57 -12.81 -7.13
N LYS A 27 -6.46 -11.77 -7.94
CA LYS A 27 -7.20 -11.68 -9.20
C LYS A 27 -6.76 -12.76 -10.19
N ALA A 28 -5.47 -13.01 -10.29
CA ALA A 28 -4.91 -14.02 -11.19
C ALA A 28 -5.32 -15.43 -10.79
N GLU A 29 -5.44 -15.68 -9.49
CA GLU A 29 -5.86 -16.97 -8.94
C GLU A 29 -7.38 -17.14 -8.92
N LYS A 30 -8.12 -16.14 -9.39
CA LYS A 30 -9.58 -16.11 -9.36
C LYS A 30 -10.13 -16.29 -7.95
N ALA A 31 -9.50 -15.63 -6.99
CA ALA A 31 -9.93 -15.66 -5.61
C ALA A 31 -11.34 -15.09 -5.46
N ASN A 32 -11.97 -15.40 -4.33
CA ASN A 32 -13.30 -14.90 -4.01
C ASN A 32 -13.34 -13.36 -4.08
N ASP A 33 -14.41 -12.82 -4.65
CA ASP A 33 -14.60 -11.36 -4.77
C ASP A 33 -14.47 -10.65 -3.42
N MET A 34 -14.93 -11.25 -2.34
CA MET A 34 -14.82 -10.66 -1.02
C MET A 34 -13.35 -10.51 -0.59
N ASP A 35 -12.53 -11.51 -0.87
CA ASP A 35 -11.11 -11.48 -0.55
C ASP A 35 -10.39 -10.40 -1.36
N VAL A 36 -10.72 -10.31 -2.64
CA VAL A 36 -10.16 -9.28 -3.53
C VAL A 36 -10.57 -7.90 -3.04
N LYS A 37 -11.84 -7.71 -2.70
CA LYS A 37 -12.33 -6.42 -2.20
C LYS A 37 -11.64 -6.00 -0.90
N LYS A 38 -11.46 -6.93 0.03
CA LYS A 38 -10.73 -6.66 1.28
C LYS A 38 -9.31 -6.20 1.00
N ALA A 39 -8.61 -6.91 0.11
CA ALA A 39 -7.25 -6.56 -0.26
C ALA A 39 -7.18 -5.18 -0.91
N VAL A 40 -8.14 -4.84 -1.77
CA VAL A 40 -8.22 -3.52 -2.41
C VAL A 40 -8.46 -2.42 -1.36
N VAL A 41 -9.36 -2.66 -0.41
CA VAL A 41 -9.63 -1.69 0.66
C VAL A 41 -8.38 -1.45 1.49
N GLU A 42 -7.66 -2.49 1.86
CA GLU A 42 -6.40 -2.37 2.59
C GLU A 42 -5.35 -1.61 1.79
N LEU A 43 -5.26 -1.87 0.49
CA LEU A 43 -4.35 -1.14 -0.39
C LEU A 43 -4.66 0.35 -0.41
N LYS A 44 -5.94 0.71 -0.54
CA LYS A 44 -6.36 2.11 -0.52
C LYS A 44 -6.04 2.78 0.80
N ALA A 45 -6.26 2.08 1.90
CA ALA A 45 -5.95 2.59 3.25
C ALA A 45 -4.44 2.83 3.40
N LEU A 46 -3.61 1.90 2.94
CA LEU A 46 -2.16 2.05 2.99
C LEU A 46 -1.69 3.22 2.13
N LYS A 47 -2.23 3.37 0.94
CA LYS A 47 -1.90 4.50 0.06
C LYS A 47 -2.26 5.83 0.69
N LYS A 48 -3.44 5.90 1.30
CA LYS A 48 -3.88 7.12 1.97
C LYS A 48 -2.97 7.46 3.15
N ASN A 49 -2.62 6.46 3.96
CA ASN A 49 -1.71 6.66 5.08
C ASN A 49 -0.34 7.16 4.59
N LEU A 50 0.15 6.62 3.49
CA LEU A 50 1.41 7.06 2.90
C LEU A 50 1.32 8.52 2.44
N GLU A 51 0.25 8.90 1.76
CA GLU A 51 0.04 10.28 1.33
C GLU A 51 -0.03 11.23 2.53
N ASP A 52 -0.77 10.85 3.57
CA ASP A 52 -0.91 11.67 4.78
C ASP A 52 0.46 11.86 5.45
N LYS A 53 1.28 10.82 5.51
CA LYS A 53 2.62 10.92 6.06
C LYS A 53 3.52 11.83 5.22
N GLU A 54 3.46 11.70 3.91
CA GLU A 54 4.23 12.55 3.00
C GLU A 54 3.85 14.03 3.17
N LEU A 55 2.56 14.30 3.30
CA LEU A 55 2.07 15.67 3.54
C LEU A 55 2.49 16.19 4.90
N ALA A 56 2.46 15.35 5.93
CA ALA A 56 2.84 15.74 7.28
C ALA A 56 4.34 16.03 7.41
N LEU A 57 5.16 15.43 6.55
CA LEU A 57 6.61 15.58 6.60
C LEU A 57 7.16 16.69 5.70
N ARG A 58 6.30 17.36 4.98
CA ARG A 58 6.71 18.49 4.11
C ARG A 58 6.94 19.80 4.88
#